data_9f5c818dafd7805e5c9d5830b9ae4554
#
_entry.id   9f5c818dafd7805e5c9d5830b9ae4554
#
_cell.length_a   1.000
_cell.length_b   1.000
_cell.length_c   1.000
_cell.angle_alpha   90.00
_cell.angle_beta   90.00
_cell.angle_gamma   90.00
#
_symmetry.space_group_name_H-M   'P 1'
#
loop_
_entity.id
_entity.type
_entity.pdbx_description
1 polymer ?
#
loop_
_entity_poly.entity_id
_entity_poly.type
_entity_poly.pdbx_seq_one_letter_code
_entity_poly.pdbx_strand_id
1 'polypeptide(L)'
;MPVPMFVHFKICLNLFTNAIHQIFILATPKPETTPRPGSCYPNPCGPYSICEVIGPRPVCHCKPGYFGKPPNCHPECILSAECALNLACINEKCSDPCVGVCGEGALCHVNNHNAICSCPAGYRGSPFVRCEKIPGRNIFIFSFACYVSLFEYQKKDLI
;
A
#
# COMPACT_ATOMS: atom_id res chain seq x y z
N MET A 1 23.95 -6.26 60.75
CA MET A 1 22.63 -6.65 61.32
C MET A 1 22.17 -7.88 60.54
N PRO A 2 21.95 -9.04 61.15
CA PRO A 2 21.51 -10.23 60.42
C PRO A 2 20.05 -10.08 60.01
N VAL A 3 19.78 -10.36 58.73
CA VAL A 3 18.44 -10.33 58.13
C VAL A 3 17.63 -11.46 58.76
N PRO A 4 16.40 -11.21 59.25
CA PRO A 4 15.63 -12.23 59.96
C PRO A 4 15.30 -13.40 59.04
N MET A 5 15.42 -14.61 59.54
CA MET A 5 15.25 -15.91 58.88
C MET A 5 13.92 -16.04 58.13
N PHE A 6 12.89 -15.30 58.51
CA PHE A 6 11.58 -15.24 57.85
C PHE A 6 11.61 -14.59 56.45
N VAL A 7 12.55 -13.68 56.19
CA VAL A 7 12.69 -13.02 54.88
C VAL A 7 13.29 -13.97 53.85
N HIS A 8 14.28 -14.78 54.25
CA HIS A 8 14.87 -15.81 53.41
C HIS A 8 13.89 -16.92 53.05
N PHE A 9 12.98 -17.29 53.93
CA PHE A 9 11.98 -18.32 53.67
C PHE A 9 10.93 -17.85 52.66
N LYS A 10 10.47 -16.57 52.72
CA LYS A 10 9.54 -15.98 51.73
C LYS A 10 10.17 -15.83 50.35
N ILE A 11 11.45 -15.46 50.26
CA ILE A 11 12.16 -15.35 48.99
C ILE A 11 12.35 -16.74 48.36
N CYS A 12 12.71 -17.76 49.12
CA CYS A 12 12.80 -19.14 48.62
C CYS A 12 11.46 -19.68 48.11
N LEU A 13 10.37 -19.41 48.86
CA LEU A 13 9.04 -19.87 48.45
C LEU A 13 8.57 -19.20 47.16
N ASN A 14 8.81 -17.89 46.97
CA ASN A 14 8.48 -17.16 45.73
C ASN A 14 9.32 -17.61 44.54
N LEU A 15 10.58 -17.92 44.73
CA LEU A 15 11.43 -18.45 43.63
C LEU A 15 10.99 -19.87 43.23
N PHE A 16 10.56 -20.70 44.21
CA PHE A 16 10.04 -22.04 43.90
C PHE A 16 8.69 -22.01 43.17
N THR A 17 7.76 -21.14 43.58
CA THR A 17 6.47 -20.99 42.91
C THR A 17 6.61 -20.43 41.49
N ASN A 18 7.51 -19.48 41.28
CA ASN A 18 7.83 -18.97 39.96
C ASN A 18 8.49 -20.03 39.05
N ALA A 19 9.41 -20.83 39.57
CA ALA A 19 10.06 -21.91 38.83
C ALA A 19 9.05 -22.99 38.41
N ILE A 20 8.13 -23.37 39.30
CA ILE A 20 7.08 -24.36 39.03
C ILE A 20 6.09 -23.78 37.97
N HIS A 21 5.75 -22.50 38.09
CA HIS A 21 4.85 -21.84 37.11
C HIS A 21 5.47 -21.78 35.70
N GLN A 22 6.77 -21.49 35.61
CA GLN A 22 7.50 -21.49 34.33
C GLN A 22 7.60 -22.92 33.74
N ILE A 23 7.82 -23.93 34.56
CA ILE A 23 7.88 -25.34 34.12
C ILE A 23 6.49 -25.81 33.63
N PHE A 24 5.41 -25.37 34.29
CA PHE A 24 4.03 -25.72 33.87
C PHE A 24 3.64 -25.08 32.55
N ILE A 25 4.11 -23.84 32.26
CA ILE A 25 3.88 -23.17 30.98
C ILE A 25 4.65 -23.84 29.82
N LEU A 26 5.85 -24.37 30.12
CA LEU A 26 6.67 -25.08 29.14
C LEU A 26 6.21 -26.53 28.89
N ALA A 27 5.42 -27.09 29.79
CA ALA A 27 4.96 -28.48 29.73
C ALA A 27 3.52 -28.65 29.21
N THR A 28 2.83 -27.55 28.82
CA THR A 28 1.56 -27.70 28.10
C THR A 28 1.87 -28.23 26.72
N PRO A 29 1.52 -29.49 26.38
CA PRO A 29 1.69 -29.94 25.02
C PRO A 29 0.82 -29.03 24.13
N LYS A 30 1.47 -28.31 23.20
CA LYS A 30 0.77 -27.67 22.10
C LYS A 30 -0.15 -28.76 21.49
N PRO A 31 -1.45 -28.52 21.36
CA PRO A 31 -2.31 -29.52 20.74
C PRO A 31 -1.76 -29.79 19.34
N GLU A 32 -1.07 -30.91 19.17
CA GLU A 32 -0.74 -31.47 17.87
C GLU A 32 -2.07 -31.85 17.22
N THR A 33 -2.61 -30.91 16.45
CA THR A 33 -3.74 -31.18 15.58
C THR A 33 -3.23 -32.05 14.44
N THR A 34 -3.11 -33.34 14.69
CA THR A 34 -2.88 -34.33 13.62
C THR A 34 -4.01 -34.20 12.62
N PRO A 35 -3.70 -33.97 11.33
CA PRO A 35 -4.72 -33.86 10.30
C PRO A 35 -5.58 -35.12 10.31
N ARG A 36 -6.89 -34.96 10.55
CA ARG A 36 -7.82 -36.07 10.47
C ARG A 36 -7.93 -36.49 8.99
N PRO A 37 -7.66 -37.74 8.60
CA PRO A 37 -7.77 -38.18 7.23
C PRO A 37 -9.15 -37.80 6.65
N GLY A 38 -9.15 -37.13 5.49
CA GLY A 38 -10.39 -36.68 4.84
C GLY A 38 -10.98 -35.37 5.37
N SER A 39 -10.26 -34.61 6.19
CA SER A 39 -10.72 -33.33 6.76
C SER A 39 -9.93 -32.14 6.18
N CYS A 40 -10.63 -31.02 6.01
CA CYS A 40 -10.01 -29.73 5.71
C CYS A 40 -9.56 -28.96 6.98
N TYR A 41 -9.60 -29.61 8.14
CA TYR A 41 -9.15 -28.99 9.40
C TYR A 41 -8.09 -29.86 10.08
N PRO A 42 -6.90 -29.28 10.43
CA PRO A 42 -6.40 -27.98 9.96
C PRO A 42 -6.23 -28.00 8.43
N ASN A 43 -6.30 -26.81 7.78
CA ASN A 43 -6.26 -26.72 6.32
C ASN A 43 -4.97 -27.31 5.75
N PRO A 44 -5.02 -28.45 5.02
CA PRO A 44 -3.83 -29.09 4.46
C PRO A 44 -3.35 -28.46 3.16
N CYS A 45 -4.12 -27.53 2.59
CA CYS A 45 -3.93 -27.00 1.25
C CYS A 45 -2.93 -25.83 1.17
N GLY A 46 -2.47 -25.32 2.30
CA GLY A 46 -1.53 -24.19 2.34
C GLY A 46 -2.22 -22.80 2.21
N PRO A 47 -1.42 -21.73 2.21
CA PRO A 47 -1.91 -20.37 2.08
C PRO A 47 -2.56 -20.14 0.70
N TYR A 48 -3.48 -19.16 0.64
CA TYR A 48 -4.19 -18.76 -0.58
C TYR A 48 -4.93 -19.88 -1.31
N SER A 49 -5.24 -20.97 -0.60
CA SER A 49 -5.98 -22.11 -1.13
C SER A 49 -7.35 -22.28 -0.48
N ILE A 50 -8.22 -23.00 -1.17
CA ILE A 50 -9.51 -23.46 -0.69
C ILE A 50 -9.42 -24.98 -0.57
N CYS A 51 -9.91 -25.52 0.54
CA CYS A 51 -10.01 -26.96 0.75
C CYS A 51 -11.49 -27.35 0.71
N GLU A 52 -11.80 -28.35 -0.10
CA GLU A 52 -13.12 -28.96 -0.18
C GLU A 52 -13.02 -30.46 0.06
N VAL A 53 -13.96 -31.03 0.81
CA VAL A 53 -14.01 -32.47 1.01
C VAL A 53 -14.87 -33.10 -0.08
N ILE A 54 -14.25 -33.78 -1.02
CA ILE A 54 -14.95 -34.50 -2.09
C ILE A 54 -14.73 -36.00 -1.88
N GLY A 55 -15.77 -36.67 -1.42
CA GLY A 55 -15.68 -38.08 -1.02
C GLY A 55 -14.79 -38.25 0.23
N PRO A 56 -13.87 -39.24 0.24
CA PRO A 56 -13.03 -39.56 1.40
C PRO A 56 -11.77 -38.67 1.52
N ARG A 57 -11.51 -37.76 0.58
CA ARG A 57 -10.27 -37.01 0.50
C ARG A 57 -10.48 -35.50 0.39
N PRO A 58 -9.62 -34.66 1.05
CA PRO A 58 -9.61 -33.24 0.82
C PRO A 58 -9.05 -32.94 -0.60
N VAL A 59 -9.71 -32.05 -1.31
CA VAL A 59 -9.29 -31.53 -2.61
C VAL A 59 -8.96 -30.06 -2.46
N CYS A 60 -7.79 -29.68 -2.95
CA CYS A 60 -7.26 -28.34 -2.83
C CYS A 60 -7.29 -27.60 -4.16
N HIS A 61 -7.73 -26.34 -4.12
CA HIS A 61 -7.68 -25.40 -5.25
C HIS A 61 -7.09 -24.08 -4.79
N CYS A 62 -6.38 -23.37 -5.67
CA CYS A 62 -6.02 -21.98 -5.37
C CYS A 62 -7.29 -21.10 -5.33
N LYS A 63 -7.32 -20.11 -4.45
CA LYS A 63 -8.41 -19.11 -4.42
C LYS A 63 -8.52 -18.41 -5.78
N PRO A 64 -9.71 -17.96 -6.18
CA PRO A 64 -9.87 -17.15 -7.39
C PRO A 64 -8.91 -15.95 -7.38
N GLY A 65 -8.17 -15.75 -8.48
CA GLY A 65 -7.17 -14.68 -8.60
C GLY A 65 -5.79 -15.00 -8.02
N TYR A 66 -5.58 -16.24 -7.54
CA TYR A 66 -4.27 -16.75 -7.13
C TYR A 66 -3.78 -17.82 -8.08
N PHE A 67 -2.48 -17.89 -8.28
CA PHE A 67 -1.79 -18.72 -9.27
C PHE A 67 -1.01 -19.85 -8.61
N GLY A 68 -0.61 -20.83 -9.39
CA GLY A 68 0.18 -21.97 -8.94
C GLY A 68 -0.67 -23.22 -8.71
N LYS A 69 -0.18 -24.11 -7.86
CA LYS A 69 -0.85 -25.36 -7.44
C LYS A 69 -0.71 -25.52 -5.93
N PRO A 70 -1.78 -25.92 -5.22
CA PRO A 70 -1.67 -26.21 -3.80
C PRO A 70 -0.54 -27.22 -3.49
N PRO A 71 0.24 -27.00 -2.41
CA PRO A 71 0.11 -25.98 -1.40
C PRO A 71 0.72 -24.61 -1.76
N ASN A 72 1.30 -24.43 -2.95
CA ASN A 72 2.07 -23.28 -3.39
C ASN A 72 1.21 -22.30 -4.23
N CYS A 73 0.06 -21.92 -3.72
CA CYS A 73 -0.73 -20.84 -4.31
C CYS A 73 -0.13 -19.48 -3.92
N HIS A 74 -0.02 -18.57 -4.89
CA HIS A 74 0.56 -17.24 -4.69
C HIS A 74 -0.24 -16.17 -5.44
N PRO A 75 -0.22 -14.91 -4.99
CA PRO A 75 -0.81 -13.79 -5.73
C PRO A 75 -0.06 -13.51 -7.03
N GLU A 76 -0.61 -12.64 -7.86
CA GLU A 76 0.04 -12.22 -9.13
C GLU A 76 1.36 -11.49 -8.86
N CYS A 77 1.40 -10.68 -7.80
CA CYS A 77 2.59 -9.97 -7.34
C CYS A 77 2.57 -9.76 -5.83
N ILE A 78 3.75 -9.60 -5.24
CA ILE A 78 3.98 -9.13 -3.87
C ILE A 78 4.71 -7.79 -3.91
N LEU A 79 5.62 -7.63 -4.88
CA LEU A 79 6.40 -6.42 -5.10
C LEU A 79 6.12 -5.86 -6.50
N SER A 80 6.14 -4.52 -6.62
CA SER A 80 5.95 -3.87 -7.93
C SER A 80 6.99 -4.26 -8.97
N ALA A 81 8.19 -4.66 -8.53
CA ALA A 81 9.25 -5.15 -9.42
C ALA A 81 8.87 -6.44 -10.18
N GLU A 82 7.85 -7.16 -9.72
CA GLU A 82 7.33 -8.38 -10.39
C GLU A 82 6.35 -8.03 -11.52
N CYS A 83 5.92 -6.76 -11.61
CA CYS A 83 5.03 -6.25 -12.65
C CYS A 83 5.83 -5.57 -13.77
N ALA A 84 5.18 -5.35 -14.92
CA ALA A 84 5.74 -4.51 -15.97
C ALA A 84 6.01 -3.08 -15.46
N LEU A 85 7.00 -2.37 -16.02
CA LEU A 85 7.47 -1.06 -15.57
C LEU A 85 6.37 0.03 -15.54
N ASN A 86 5.31 -0.15 -16.33
CA ASN A 86 4.15 0.73 -16.38
C ASN A 86 3.00 0.30 -15.43
N LEU A 87 3.20 -0.75 -14.63
CA LEU A 87 2.24 -1.24 -13.64
C LEU A 87 2.89 -1.27 -12.25
N ALA A 88 2.08 -1.27 -11.21
CA ALA A 88 2.49 -1.46 -9.83
C ALA A 88 1.71 -2.61 -9.19
N CYS A 89 2.28 -3.24 -8.18
CA CYS A 89 1.56 -4.23 -7.41
C CYS A 89 0.60 -3.54 -6.43
N ILE A 90 -0.68 -3.57 -6.74
CA ILE A 90 -1.75 -2.97 -5.94
C ILE A 90 -2.73 -4.08 -5.56
N ASN A 91 -2.90 -4.30 -4.26
CA ASN A 91 -3.76 -5.37 -3.75
C ASN A 91 -3.45 -6.74 -4.38
N GLU A 92 -2.16 -7.11 -4.40
CA GLU A 92 -1.67 -8.40 -4.90
C GLU A 92 -1.90 -8.62 -6.41
N LYS A 93 -2.14 -7.54 -7.18
CA LYS A 93 -2.33 -7.55 -8.64
C LYS A 93 -1.51 -6.45 -9.31
N CYS A 94 -0.97 -6.76 -10.49
CA CYS A 94 -0.32 -5.77 -11.34
C CYS A 94 -1.38 -4.84 -11.98
N SER A 95 -1.47 -3.62 -11.49
CA SER A 95 -2.47 -2.64 -11.88
C SER A 95 -1.84 -1.29 -12.22
N ASP A 96 -2.56 -0.47 -12.99
CA ASP A 96 -2.12 0.88 -13.33
C ASP A 96 -2.10 1.77 -12.08
N PRO A 97 -0.93 2.27 -11.64
CA PRO A 97 -0.83 3.13 -10.47
C PRO A 97 -1.41 4.53 -10.69
N CYS A 98 -1.78 4.89 -11.91
CA CYS A 98 -2.37 6.19 -12.24
C CYS A 98 -3.85 6.30 -11.83
N VAL A 99 -4.53 5.18 -11.60
CA VAL A 99 -5.96 5.18 -11.32
C VAL A 99 -6.28 5.89 -10.01
N GLY A 100 -6.98 7.02 -10.10
CA GLY A 100 -7.45 7.79 -8.93
C GLY A 100 -6.36 8.51 -8.11
N VAL A 101 -5.13 8.60 -8.62
CA VAL A 101 -4.00 9.23 -7.90
C VAL A 101 -3.86 10.71 -8.27
N CYS A 102 -4.02 11.06 -9.54
CA CYS A 102 -3.87 12.44 -10.00
C CYS A 102 -5.18 13.23 -9.89
N GLY A 103 -5.05 14.52 -9.65
CA GLY A 103 -6.17 15.45 -9.51
C GLY A 103 -6.85 15.77 -10.85
N GLU A 104 -7.95 16.52 -10.75
CA GLU A 104 -8.76 16.92 -11.90
C GLU A 104 -7.94 17.75 -12.90
N GLY A 105 -7.99 17.38 -14.17
CA GLY A 105 -7.26 18.06 -15.26
C GLY A 105 -5.76 17.79 -15.27
N ALA A 106 -5.24 16.95 -14.39
CA ALA A 106 -3.85 16.54 -14.42
C ALA A 106 -3.61 15.36 -15.38
N LEU A 107 -2.37 15.29 -15.89
CA LEU A 107 -1.86 14.16 -16.66
C LEU A 107 -1.15 13.21 -15.69
N CYS A 108 -1.35 11.91 -15.89
CA CYS A 108 -0.60 10.89 -15.20
C CYS A 108 0.33 10.16 -16.17
N HIS A 109 1.56 9.95 -15.71
CA HIS A 109 2.57 9.15 -16.40
C HIS A 109 3.19 8.17 -15.41
N VAL A 110 3.31 6.91 -15.79
CA VAL A 110 3.97 5.91 -14.95
C VAL A 110 5.46 5.86 -15.28
N ASN A 111 6.28 5.99 -14.26
CA ASN A 111 7.72 5.81 -14.37
C ASN A 111 8.21 4.86 -13.29
N ASN A 112 8.74 3.72 -13.72
CA ASN A 112 9.27 2.69 -12.83
C ASN A 112 8.31 2.36 -11.69
N HIS A 113 7.11 1.90 -12.04
CA HIS A 113 6.01 1.52 -11.14
C HIS A 113 5.36 2.67 -10.35
N ASN A 114 5.81 3.91 -10.51
CA ASN A 114 5.30 5.06 -9.77
C ASN A 114 4.47 5.98 -10.65
N ALA A 115 3.31 6.39 -10.14
CA ALA A 115 2.48 7.42 -10.76
C ALA A 115 3.12 8.80 -10.59
N ILE A 116 3.31 9.51 -11.69
CA ILE A 116 3.80 10.89 -11.73
C ILE A 116 2.72 11.77 -12.30
N CYS A 117 2.19 12.67 -11.46
CA CYS A 117 1.18 13.62 -11.85
C CYS A 117 1.81 14.94 -12.31
N SER A 118 1.31 15.53 -13.38
CA SER A 118 1.74 16.84 -13.89
C SER A 118 0.57 17.62 -14.45
N CYS A 119 0.62 18.95 -14.34
CA CYS A 119 -0.33 19.77 -15.09
C CYS A 119 0.05 19.86 -16.56
N PRO A 120 -0.91 19.79 -17.49
CA PRO A 120 -0.63 19.99 -18.92
C PRO A 120 -0.09 21.39 -19.21
N ALA A 121 0.57 21.56 -20.35
CA ALA A 121 1.04 22.86 -20.79
C ALA A 121 -0.12 23.87 -20.86
N GLY A 122 0.08 25.08 -20.32
CA GLY A 122 -0.95 26.11 -20.24
C GLY A 122 -1.90 25.96 -19.03
N TYR A 123 -1.65 25.00 -18.16
CA TYR A 123 -2.37 24.82 -16.88
C TYR A 123 -1.43 25.03 -15.71
N ARG A 124 -2.01 25.38 -14.55
CA ARG A 124 -1.31 25.58 -13.28
C ARG A 124 -2.12 25.00 -12.12
N GLY A 125 -1.50 24.80 -11.01
CA GLY A 125 -2.13 24.26 -9.79
C GLY A 125 -1.35 23.09 -9.21
N SER A 126 -2.00 22.35 -8.34
CA SER A 126 -1.46 21.12 -7.79
C SER A 126 -1.92 19.93 -8.63
N PRO A 127 -1.00 19.17 -9.22
CA PRO A 127 -1.39 18.02 -10.04
C PRO A 127 -2.05 16.89 -9.24
N PHE A 128 -2.02 16.95 -7.91
CA PHE A 128 -2.71 16.01 -7.03
C PHE A 128 -4.12 16.47 -6.62
N VAL A 129 -4.46 17.74 -6.88
CA VAL A 129 -5.77 18.31 -6.52
C VAL A 129 -6.52 18.74 -7.76
N ARG A 130 -6.00 19.74 -8.47
CA ARG A 130 -6.59 20.28 -9.71
C ARG A 130 -5.56 21.06 -10.51
N CYS A 131 -5.61 20.89 -11.82
CA CYS A 131 -4.92 21.72 -12.80
C CYS A 131 -5.91 22.65 -13.49
N GLU A 132 -5.74 23.96 -13.35
CA GLU A 132 -6.60 25.00 -13.91
C GLU A 132 -5.91 25.70 -15.08
N LYS A 133 -6.66 25.98 -16.13
CA LYS A 133 -6.14 26.70 -17.30
C LYS A 133 -5.63 28.08 -16.88
N ILE A 134 -4.42 28.42 -17.29
CA ILE A 134 -3.87 29.75 -17.08
C ILE A 134 -4.71 30.73 -17.94
N PRO A 135 -5.38 31.72 -17.33
CA PRO A 135 -6.10 32.71 -18.11
C PRO A 135 -5.12 33.39 -19.05
N GLY A 136 -5.42 33.35 -20.34
CA GLY A 136 -4.61 34.05 -21.36
C GLY A 136 -4.51 35.54 -20.96
N ARG A 137 -3.32 36.05 -20.75
CA ARG A 137 -3.14 37.50 -20.72
C ARG A 137 -3.53 37.98 -22.09
N ASN A 138 -4.60 38.77 -22.18
CA ASN A 138 -4.89 39.59 -23.35
C ASN A 138 -3.77 40.63 -23.47
N ILE A 139 -2.61 40.22 -24.01
CA ILE A 139 -1.44 41.09 -24.23
C ILE A 139 -1.78 42.19 -25.27
N PHE A 140 -2.88 42.00 -26.03
CA PHE A 140 -3.25 42.94 -27.07
C PHE A 140 -3.84 44.27 -26.57
N ILE A 141 -4.38 44.36 -25.35
CA ILE A 141 -5.02 45.60 -24.86
C ILE A 141 -4.00 46.62 -24.37
N PHE A 142 -2.87 46.19 -23.79
CA PHE A 142 -1.86 47.14 -23.30
C PHE A 142 -0.95 47.68 -24.39
N SER A 143 -0.71 46.96 -25.46
CA SER A 143 0.15 47.44 -26.57
C SER A 143 -0.50 48.51 -27.39
N PHE A 144 -1.84 48.44 -27.63
CA PHE A 144 -2.58 49.48 -28.36
C PHE A 144 -2.73 50.79 -27.57
N ALA A 145 -3.01 50.68 -26.27
CA ALA A 145 -3.12 51.87 -25.41
C ALA A 145 -1.78 52.64 -25.29
N CYS A 146 -0.66 51.93 -25.19
CA CYS A 146 0.65 52.56 -25.16
C CYS A 146 1.06 53.17 -26.54
N TYR A 147 0.64 52.57 -27.64
CA TYR A 147 0.94 53.08 -28.97
C TYR A 147 0.13 54.33 -29.28
N VAL A 148 -1.14 54.40 -28.92
CA VAL A 148 -1.99 55.59 -29.07
C VAL A 148 -1.51 56.75 -28.22
N SER A 149 -1.09 56.55 -26.99
CA SER A 149 -0.55 57.57 -26.11
C SER A 149 0.74 58.19 -26.62
N LEU A 150 1.62 57.39 -27.26
CA LEU A 150 2.85 57.89 -27.86
C LEU A 150 2.58 58.71 -29.14
N PHE A 151 1.55 58.38 -29.90
CA PHE A 151 1.16 59.14 -31.11
C PHE A 151 0.55 60.50 -30.75
N GLU A 152 -0.24 60.60 -29.66
CA GLU A 152 -0.78 61.91 -29.19
C GLU A 152 0.28 62.81 -28.55
N TYR A 153 1.29 62.22 -27.91
CA TYR A 153 2.40 62.99 -27.34
C TYR A 153 3.27 63.66 -28.40
N GLN A 154 3.55 62.95 -29.50
CA GLN A 154 4.34 63.55 -30.60
C GLN A 154 3.61 64.60 -31.43
N LYS A 155 2.27 64.65 -31.35
CA LYS A 155 1.49 65.64 -32.07
C LYS A 155 1.43 66.99 -31.35
N LYS A 156 1.78 67.05 -30.05
CA LYS A 156 1.79 68.29 -29.26
C LYS A 156 3.11 69.10 -29.36
N ASP A 157 4.18 68.45 -29.83
CA ASP A 157 5.48 69.14 -29.98
C ASP A 157 5.71 69.69 -31.42
N LEU A 158 4.66 69.71 -32.28
CA LEU A 158 4.75 70.15 -33.69
C LEU A 158 3.84 71.35 -33.97
N ILE A 159 3.42 72.15 -32.94
CA ILE A 159 2.69 73.41 -33.10
C ILE A 159 3.42 74.54 -32.37
#